data_c2515b8cd5e143568510c53d1185a5e4
#
_entry.id   c2515b8cd5e143568510c53d1185a5e4
#
_cell.length_a   1.000
_cell.length_b   1.000
_cell.length_c   1.000
_cell.angle_alpha   90.00
_cell.angle_beta   90.00
_cell.angle_gamma   90.00
#
_symmetry.space_group_name_H-M   'P 1'
#
loop_
_entity.id
_entity.type
_entity.pdbx_description
1 polymer ?
#
loop_
_entity_poly.entity_id
_entity_poly.type
_entity_poly.pdbx_seq_one_letter_code
_entity_poly.pdbx_strand_id
1 'polypeptide(L)'
;MTEHSKPRPAGIAPAAETRSDLTGADHGQGNTVGTQRRHQRITLKQPLLRSVSAAERLRMWLLRQAWFHSVLLPALPRQLRWILRKMYLAPVDLADRLLGRHQPGLPPKADIFTGGVVDFAASGKRTLETIRSVAGVNPSSRILDVGCGVGRLAIAMPDFLDANGGYEGFDIVPEGIEWCKQHIVGPHDNINFTLADVYNKEYNPKGSRQPADYQFPYEDEAFDVAVLLSVFTHMLPIDVDRYVGEISRVLKKDGRMCASYYIITPESLQLMNAGRGFMFFKHNLGSHWIHSNKVPELGIAYDESYLRGIYSKHGLSDPPDIYFGRWCGRPTGLDAQDVVVATKL
;
A
#
# COMPACT_ATOMS: atom_id res chain seq x y z
N MET A 1 -35.58 9.62 -59.66
CA MET A 1 -35.94 11.04 -59.75
C MET A 1 -35.29 11.69 -58.56
N THR A 2 -34.31 12.40 -58.61
CA THR A 2 -33.40 13.32 -59.29
C THR A 2 -32.27 13.53 -58.31
N GLU A 3 -31.08 13.07 -58.53
CA GLU A 3 -29.84 13.71 -59.03
C GLU A 3 -29.67 15.19 -58.79
N HIS A 4 -28.60 15.58 -58.12
CA HIS A 4 -27.58 16.57 -58.52
C HIS A 4 -26.55 16.72 -57.38
N SER A 5 -25.39 16.31 -57.52
CA SER A 5 -24.12 16.63 -58.25
C SER A 5 -23.21 17.57 -57.45
N LYS A 6 -21.98 17.05 -57.25
CA LYS A 6 -20.76 17.74 -56.81
C LYS A 6 -20.36 18.94 -57.68
N PRO A 7 -19.40 19.79 -57.21
CA PRO A 7 -18.03 19.57 -57.66
C PRO A 7 -16.90 19.83 -56.63
N ARG A 8 -15.76 19.15 -56.83
CA ARG A 8 -14.38 19.57 -56.63
C ARG A 8 -13.85 20.11 -57.98
N PRO A 9 -12.61 20.64 -58.17
CA PRO A 9 -11.38 20.82 -57.37
C PRO A 9 -10.57 22.12 -57.71
N ALA A 10 -9.40 22.30 -57.07
CA ALA A 10 -8.09 22.82 -57.55
C ALA A 10 -7.21 23.15 -56.36
N GLY A 11 -6.03 22.68 -56.12
CA GLY A 11 -4.85 22.29 -56.84
C GLY A 11 -3.91 23.45 -57.15
N ILE A 12 -2.78 23.63 -56.42
CA ILE A 12 -1.48 24.09 -56.95
C ILE A 12 -0.46 24.08 -55.79
N ALA A 13 0.69 23.42 -56.04
CA ALA A 13 1.94 23.43 -55.31
C ALA A 13 2.95 24.36 -56.07
N PRO A 14 4.29 24.31 -55.82
CA PRO A 14 5.10 24.91 -54.74
C PRO A 14 6.20 25.88 -55.29
N ALA A 15 6.94 26.57 -54.46
CA ALA A 15 8.28 27.13 -54.72
C ALA A 15 8.87 27.69 -53.39
N ALA A 16 10.01 27.31 -52.95
CA ALA A 16 11.45 27.46 -53.35
C ALA A 16 12.20 28.35 -52.35
N GLU A 17 13.32 27.85 -51.95
CA GLU A 17 14.35 28.35 -51.04
C GLU A 17 14.79 29.82 -51.28
N THR A 18 15.21 30.50 -50.17
CA THR A 18 16.45 31.27 -50.17
C THR A 18 16.99 31.45 -48.75
N ARG A 19 18.29 31.18 -48.60
CA ARG A 19 19.16 31.53 -47.48
C ARG A 19 19.46 33.04 -47.47
N SER A 20 19.59 33.62 -46.26
CA SER A 20 20.64 34.58 -45.99
C SER A 20 20.84 34.78 -44.49
N ASP A 21 22.10 34.66 -44.07
CA ASP A 21 22.66 34.98 -42.75
C ASP A 21 22.49 36.48 -42.44
N LEU A 22 22.41 36.83 -41.15
CA LEU A 22 23.32 37.77 -40.43
C LEU A 22 22.74 38.22 -39.05
N THR A 23 23.47 37.88 -38.02
CA THR A 23 23.87 38.68 -36.84
C THR A 23 22.88 39.63 -36.13
N GLY A 24 22.79 39.44 -34.78
CA GLY A 24 22.81 40.60 -33.87
C GLY A 24 21.75 40.61 -32.79
N ALA A 25 22.17 40.31 -31.58
CA ALA A 25 21.86 40.96 -30.26
C ALA A 25 20.41 41.19 -29.79
N ASP A 26 20.10 40.52 -28.72
CA ASP A 26 19.75 41.07 -27.36
C ASP A 26 18.29 41.48 -27.01
N HIS A 27 17.93 41.03 -25.80
CA HIS A 27 16.83 41.41 -24.87
C HIS A 27 15.38 41.01 -25.16
N GLY A 28 14.88 40.19 -24.20
CA GLY A 28 13.44 40.04 -23.96
C GLY A 28 13.06 38.77 -23.20
N GLN A 29 13.13 38.85 -21.88
CA GLN A 29 12.61 37.81 -20.97
C GLN A 29 11.11 37.56 -21.20
N GLY A 30 10.74 36.33 -21.48
CA GLY A 30 9.37 35.83 -21.47
C GLY A 30 9.33 34.47 -20.75
N ASN A 31 9.09 34.47 -19.45
CA ASN A 31 8.88 33.28 -18.62
C ASN A 31 7.60 32.57 -19.06
N THR A 32 7.73 31.46 -19.77
CA THR A 32 6.71 30.43 -19.81
C THR A 32 7.15 29.29 -18.89
N VAL A 33 6.54 29.22 -17.70
CA VAL A 33 6.72 28.17 -16.72
C VAL A 33 6.04 26.90 -17.23
N GLY A 34 6.77 26.13 -18.02
CA GLY A 34 6.44 24.74 -18.30
C GLY A 34 6.82 23.88 -17.09
N THR A 35 5.86 23.49 -16.27
CA THR A 35 6.03 22.56 -15.17
C THR A 35 6.36 21.16 -15.69
N GLN A 36 7.63 20.93 -16.05
CA GLN A 36 8.17 19.58 -16.10
C GLN A 36 8.39 19.10 -14.67
N ARG A 37 7.43 18.32 -14.14
CA ARG A 37 7.61 17.56 -12.89
C ARG A 37 8.77 16.59 -13.09
N ARG A 38 9.91 16.90 -12.49
CA ARG A 38 11.07 16.01 -12.38
C ARG A 38 10.66 14.78 -11.56
N HIS A 39 10.63 13.62 -12.20
CA HIS A 39 10.66 12.34 -11.50
C HIS A 39 12.00 12.24 -10.74
N GLN A 40 12.00 12.59 -9.46
CA GLN A 40 13.14 12.31 -8.59
C GLN A 40 13.20 10.80 -8.36
N ARG A 41 14.21 10.17 -8.97
CA ARG A 41 14.57 8.78 -8.65
C ARG A 41 15.16 8.75 -7.24
N ILE A 42 14.37 8.40 -6.26
CA ILE A 42 14.86 8.06 -4.92
C ILE A 42 15.40 6.63 -4.99
N THR A 43 16.71 6.50 -5.19
CA THR A 43 17.39 5.21 -5.15
C THR A 43 17.81 4.95 -3.70
N LEU A 44 16.98 4.27 -2.94
CA LEU A 44 17.36 3.77 -1.61
C LEU A 44 18.40 2.65 -1.78
N LYS A 45 19.64 2.91 -1.36
CA LYS A 45 20.68 1.87 -1.27
C LYS A 45 20.25 0.82 -0.24
N GLN A 46 20.11 -0.43 -0.68
CA GLN A 46 19.82 -1.56 0.22
C GLN A 46 21.01 -1.76 1.17
N PRO A 47 20.78 -1.81 2.52
CA PRO A 47 21.82 -2.25 3.43
C PRO A 47 22.02 -3.77 3.31
N LEU A 48 23.28 -4.17 3.32
CA LEU A 48 23.79 -5.53 3.28
C LEU A 48 23.04 -6.47 4.23
N LEU A 49 22.55 -7.58 3.69
CA LEU A 49 21.96 -8.72 4.39
C LEU A 49 22.93 -9.29 5.43
N ARG A 50 22.77 -8.91 6.69
CA ARG A 50 23.41 -9.61 7.82
C ARG A 50 22.71 -10.97 7.96
N SER A 51 23.50 -12.03 7.93
CA SER A 51 23.24 -13.45 8.12
C SER A 51 21.79 -13.86 8.43
N VAL A 52 21.00 -14.05 7.39
CA VAL A 52 19.69 -14.72 7.43
C VAL A 52 19.95 -16.19 7.73
N SER A 53 19.28 -16.76 8.76
CA SER A 53 19.42 -18.17 9.11
C SER A 53 19.06 -19.10 7.94
N ALA A 54 19.64 -20.32 7.91
CA ALA A 54 19.32 -21.30 6.87
C ALA A 54 17.82 -21.59 6.79
N ALA A 55 17.14 -21.58 7.93
CA ALA A 55 15.69 -21.76 8.04
C ALA A 55 14.89 -20.59 7.43
N GLU A 56 15.34 -19.35 7.60
CA GLU A 56 14.73 -18.19 6.94
C GLU A 56 14.97 -18.19 5.43
N ARG A 57 16.14 -18.64 4.97
CA ARG A 57 16.40 -18.82 3.53
C ARG A 57 15.49 -19.88 2.91
N LEU A 58 15.31 -21.02 3.58
CA LEU A 58 14.40 -22.08 3.16
C LEU A 58 12.94 -21.57 3.14
N ARG A 59 12.52 -20.87 4.19
CA ARG A 59 11.19 -20.24 4.25
C ARG A 59 10.98 -19.27 3.10
N MET A 60 11.91 -18.35 2.86
CA MET A 60 11.82 -17.38 1.76
C MET A 60 11.81 -18.08 0.40
N TRP A 61 12.52 -19.18 0.26
CA TRP A 61 12.48 -20.00 -0.96
C TRP A 61 11.13 -20.67 -1.15
N LEU A 62 10.57 -21.32 -0.11
CA LEU A 62 9.23 -21.91 -0.14
C LEU A 62 8.15 -20.86 -0.43
N LEU A 63 8.22 -19.69 0.23
CA LEU A 63 7.31 -18.58 0.00
C LEU A 63 7.41 -17.97 -1.42
N ARG A 64 8.48 -18.21 -2.15
CA ARG A 64 8.62 -17.83 -3.57
C ARG A 64 8.03 -18.86 -4.53
N GLN A 65 7.70 -20.07 -4.06
CA GLN A 65 7.14 -21.09 -4.92
C GLN A 65 5.65 -20.83 -5.15
N ALA A 66 5.24 -20.64 -6.39
CA ALA A 66 3.84 -20.37 -6.74
C ALA A 66 2.90 -21.47 -6.23
N TRP A 67 3.30 -22.76 -6.28
CA TRP A 67 2.50 -23.88 -5.78
C TRP A 67 2.27 -23.84 -4.27
N PHE A 68 3.24 -23.31 -3.50
CA PHE A 68 3.13 -23.18 -2.05
C PHE A 68 2.02 -22.21 -1.68
N HIS A 69 1.94 -21.05 -2.36
CA HIS A 69 0.92 -20.04 -2.13
C HIS A 69 -0.44 -20.41 -2.74
N SER A 70 -0.43 -21.00 -3.94
CA SER A 70 -1.68 -21.26 -4.66
C SER A 70 -2.37 -22.56 -4.30
N VAL A 71 -1.63 -23.53 -3.73
CA VAL A 71 -2.16 -24.87 -3.44
C VAL A 71 -2.06 -25.21 -1.96
N LEU A 72 -0.87 -25.11 -1.38
CA LEU A 72 -0.63 -25.62 -0.02
C LEU A 72 -1.17 -24.68 1.06
N LEU A 73 -0.84 -23.38 1.01
CA LEU A 73 -1.31 -22.44 2.02
C LEU A 73 -2.83 -22.33 2.08
N PRO A 74 -3.57 -22.21 0.95
CA PRO A 74 -5.02 -22.15 0.99
C PRO A 74 -5.68 -23.47 1.43
N ALA A 75 -4.97 -24.61 1.33
CA ALA A 75 -5.49 -25.90 1.78
C ALA A 75 -5.43 -26.07 3.31
N LEU A 76 -4.58 -25.32 3.99
CA LEU A 76 -4.42 -25.41 5.44
C LEU A 76 -5.36 -24.41 6.16
N PRO A 77 -6.14 -24.84 7.16
CA PRO A 77 -6.91 -23.94 8.01
C PRO A 77 -5.98 -22.88 8.67
N ARG A 78 -6.48 -21.65 8.83
CA ARG A 78 -5.72 -20.55 9.45
C ARG A 78 -5.08 -20.96 10.77
N GLN A 79 -5.85 -21.58 11.65
CA GLN A 79 -5.36 -22.01 12.97
C GLN A 79 -4.15 -22.94 12.86
N LEU A 80 -4.16 -23.88 11.90
CA LEU A 80 -3.03 -24.77 11.68
C LEU A 80 -1.81 -24.02 11.15
N ARG A 81 -2.02 -23.06 10.23
CA ARG A 81 -0.94 -22.20 9.73
C ARG A 81 -0.30 -21.38 10.87
N TRP A 82 -1.14 -20.87 11.79
CA TRP A 82 -0.67 -20.15 12.98
C TRP A 82 0.10 -21.03 13.96
N ILE A 83 -0.40 -22.22 14.24
CA ILE A 83 0.26 -23.21 15.11
C ILE A 83 1.62 -23.58 14.51
N LEU A 84 1.66 -23.94 13.23
CA LEU A 84 2.91 -24.30 12.54
C LEU A 84 3.91 -23.15 12.55
N ARG A 85 3.44 -21.91 12.35
CA ARG A 85 4.27 -20.71 12.45
C ARG A 85 4.85 -20.56 13.85
N LYS A 86 4.02 -20.65 14.89
CA LYS A 86 4.48 -20.52 16.29
C LYS A 86 5.46 -21.65 16.65
N MET A 87 5.17 -22.87 16.28
CA MET A 87 6.08 -24.01 16.50
C MET A 87 7.45 -23.80 15.84
N TYR A 88 7.49 -23.20 14.64
CA TYR A 88 8.72 -22.95 13.92
C TYR A 88 9.49 -21.74 14.45
N LEU A 89 8.81 -20.65 14.82
CA LEU A 89 9.46 -19.39 15.22
C LEU A 89 9.71 -19.24 16.72
N ALA A 90 8.92 -19.89 17.59
CA ALA A 90 9.14 -19.82 19.04
C ALA A 90 10.53 -20.30 19.50
N PRO A 91 11.11 -21.39 18.95
CA PRO A 91 12.50 -21.75 19.25
C PRO A 91 13.52 -20.68 18.82
N VAL A 92 13.25 -19.97 17.70
CA VAL A 92 14.10 -18.86 17.24
C VAL A 92 14.02 -17.68 18.21
N ASP A 93 12.81 -17.31 18.65
CA ASP A 93 12.60 -16.25 19.64
C ASP A 93 13.26 -16.60 20.97
N LEU A 94 13.18 -17.86 21.41
CA LEU A 94 13.86 -18.34 22.61
C LEU A 94 15.39 -18.25 22.47
N ALA A 95 15.93 -18.71 21.34
CA ALA A 95 17.36 -18.61 21.06
C ALA A 95 17.85 -17.15 21.04
N ASP A 96 17.07 -16.25 20.41
CA ASP A 96 17.41 -14.82 20.37
C ASP A 96 17.39 -14.20 21.78
N ARG A 97 16.48 -14.61 22.67
CA ARG A 97 16.46 -14.18 24.07
C ARG A 97 17.68 -14.68 24.81
N LEU A 98 18.00 -15.97 24.70
CA LEU A 98 19.15 -16.59 25.39
C LEU A 98 20.50 -16.02 24.91
N LEU A 99 20.59 -15.63 23.64
CA LEU A 99 21.80 -15.05 23.04
C LEU A 99 21.88 -13.53 23.18
N GLY A 100 20.94 -12.89 23.89
CA GLY A 100 20.89 -11.43 24.05
C GLY A 100 20.63 -10.66 22.75
N ARG A 101 20.06 -11.32 21.76
CA ARG A 101 19.70 -10.72 20.45
C ARG A 101 18.28 -10.16 20.41
N HIS A 102 17.50 -10.46 21.45
CA HIS A 102 16.15 -9.92 21.57
C HIS A 102 16.21 -8.41 21.79
N GLN A 103 15.46 -7.67 20.97
CA GLN A 103 15.33 -6.22 21.12
C GLN A 103 14.10 -5.94 21.98
N PRO A 104 14.25 -5.34 23.18
CA PRO A 104 13.10 -4.92 23.98
C PRO A 104 12.16 -4.01 23.19
N GLY A 105 10.86 -4.17 23.38
CA GLY A 105 9.86 -3.35 22.69
C GLY A 105 9.52 -3.80 21.27
N LEU A 106 10.10 -4.92 20.77
CA LEU A 106 9.68 -5.52 19.51
C LEU A 106 8.85 -6.80 19.72
N PRO A 107 7.86 -7.05 18.83
CA PRO A 107 7.05 -8.25 18.93
C PRO A 107 7.89 -9.52 18.68
N PRO A 108 7.57 -10.63 19.36
CA PRO A 108 8.17 -11.93 19.03
C PRO A 108 7.94 -12.25 17.53
N LYS A 109 8.94 -12.85 16.89
CA LYS A 109 8.85 -13.22 15.47
C LYS A 109 7.65 -14.15 15.20
N ALA A 110 7.31 -14.99 16.18
CA ALA A 110 6.15 -15.87 16.12
C ALA A 110 4.82 -15.10 16.04
N ASP A 111 4.74 -13.90 16.60
CA ASP A 111 3.51 -13.09 16.65
C ASP A 111 3.41 -12.07 15.51
N ILE A 112 4.47 -11.89 14.70
CA ILE A 112 4.44 -11.02 13.51
C ILE A 112 3.68 -11.73 12.38
N PHE A 113 2.39 -11.50 12.25
CA PHE A 113 1.53 -12.15 11.25
C PHE A 113 1.43 -11.39 9.92
N THR A 114 1.90 -10.16 9.86
CA THR A 114 1.88 -9.31 8.65
C THR A 114 3.29 -8.97 8.20
N GLY A 115 3.53 -9.02 6.89
CA GLY A 115 4.84 -8.66 6.30
C GLY A 115 5.99 -9.58 6.68
N GLY A 116 7.21 -9.13 6.41
CA GLY A 116 8.45 -9.88 6.72
C GLY A 116 8.82 -9.81 8.19
N VAL A 117 9.45 -10.88 8.69
CA VAL A 117 9.92 -11.02 10.09
C VAL A 117 11.26 -10.35 10.30
N VAL A 118 12.04 -10.18 9.23
CA VAL A 118 13.43 -9.67 9.30
C VAL A 118 13.39 -8.16 9.53
N ASP A 119 14.05 -7.73 10.60
CA ASP A 119 14.25 -6.32 10.96
C ASP A 119 12.94 -5.50 11.02
N PHE A 120 12.09 -5.86 11.99
CA PHE A 120 10.78 -5.23 12.17
C PHE A 120 10.90 -3.72 12.45
N ALA A 121 11.84 -3.30 13.30
CA ALA A 121 12.07 -1.89 13.64
C ALA A 121 12.51 -1.07 12.42
N ALA A 122 13.50 -1.56 11.67
CA ALA A 122 13.95 -0.87 10.47
C ALA A 122 12.84 -0.84 9.38
N SER A 123 11.99 -1.87 9.33
CA SER A 123 10.81 -1.86 8.46
C SER A 123 9.82 -0.75 8.86
N GLY A 124 9.54 -0.58 10.16
CA GLY A 124 8.68 0.49 10.66
C GLY A 124 9.22 1.88 10.30
N LYS A 125 10.51 2.11 10.52
CA LYS A 125 11.17 3.38 10.14
C LYS A 125 11.11 3.64 8.63
N ARG A 126 11.37 2.62 7.80
CA ARG A 126 11.23 2.77 6.33
C ARG A 126 9.81 3.08 5.90
N THR A 127 8.83 2.44 6.54
CA THR A 127 7.41 2.72 6.29
C THR A 127 7.08 4.17 6.63
N LEU A 128 7.52 4.66 7.79
CA LEU A 128 7.36 6.06 8.17
C LEU A 128 8.01 7.02 7.18
N GLU A 129 9.25 6.76 6.76
CA GLU A 129 9.94 7.56 5.75
C GLU A 129 9.18 7.57 4.40
N THR A 130 8.63 6.43 4.00
CA THR A 130 7.80 6.33 2.79
C THR A 130 6.56 7.20 2.90
N ILE A 131 5.76 7.06 3.95
CA ILE A 131 4.52 7.85 4.10
C ILE A 131 4.81 9.34 4.29
N ARG A 132 5.92 9.71 4.93
CA ARG A 132 6.37 11.10 5.01
C ARG A 132 6.65 11.68 3.62
N SER A 133 7.34 10.93 2.77
CA SER A 133 7.73 11.39 1.44
C SER A 133 6.56 11.51 0.48
N VAL A 134 5.57 10.60 0.56
CA VAL A 134 4.45 10.56 -0.41
C VAL A 134 3.18 11.22 0.12
N ALA A 135 2.88 11.09 1.42
CA ALA A 135 1.67 11.65 2.04
C ALA A 135 1.92 12.89 2.91
N GLY A 136 3.17 13.35 3.04
CA GLY A 136 3.50 14.60 3.74
C GLY A 136 3.30 14.56 5.26
N VAL A 137 3.34 13.37 5.87
CA VAL A 137 3.24 13.21 7.32
C VAL A 137 4.36 13.97 8.03
N ASN A 138 4.03 14.69 9.09
CA ASN A 138 4.96 15.45 9.95
C ASN A 138 4.70 15.13 11.45
N PRO A 139 5.58 15.55 12.37
CA PRO A 139 5.45 15.23 13.79
C PRO A 139 4.13 15.65 14.45
N SER A 140 3.50 16.72 13.98
CA SER A 140 2.23 17.23 14.50
C SER A 140 1.00 16.64 13.80
N SER A 141 1.17 15.72 12.84
CA SER A 141 0.05 15.10 12.12
C SER A 141 -0.76 14.17 13.00
N ARG A 142 -2.09 14.21 12.86
CA ARG A 142 -2.99 13.18 13.40
C ARG A 142 -3.13 12.07 12.37
N ILE A 143 -2.63 10.88 12.69
CA ILE A 143 -2.49 9.74 11.78
C ILE A 143 -3.47 8.65 12.18
N LEU A 144 -4.27 8.17 11.22
CA LEU A 144 -5.07 6.96 11.35
C LEU A 144 -4.39 5.80 10.62
N ASP A 145 -4.08 4.71 11.31
CA ASP A 145 -3.51 3.48 10.72
C ASP A 145 -4.57 2.37 10.71
N VAL A 146 -5.19 2.17 9.56
CA VAL A 146 -6.23 1.17 9.34
C VAL A 146 -5.58 -0.18 9.03
N GLY A 147 -5.81 -1.16 9.90
CA GLY A 147 -5.13 -2.44 9.80
C GLY A 147 -3.67 -2.37 10.28
N CYS A 148 -3.47 -1.76 11.46
CA CYS A 148 -2.14 -1.53 12.04
C CYS A 148 -1.37 -2.82 12.38
N GLY A 149 -2.05 -3.98 12.38
CA GLY A 149 -1.46 -5.27 12.66
C GLY A 149 -0.87 -5.36 14.07
N VAL A 150 0.39 -5.78 14.14
CA VAL A 150 1.18 -5.81 15.37
C VAL A 150 2.07 -4.55 15.49
N GLY A 151 1.59 -3.40 14.99
CA GLY A 151 2.20 -2.09 15.19
C GLY A 151 3.46 -1.81 14.37
N ARG A 152 3.57 -2.30 13.13
CA ARG A 152 4.77 -2.09 12.30
C ARG A 152 5.09 -0.62 12.06
N LEU A 153 4.10 0.20 11.74
CA LEU A 153 4.27 1.64 11.64
C LEU A 153 4.33 2.28 13.03
N ALA A 154 3.48 1.81 13.94
CA ALA A 154 3.29 2.36 15.28
C ALA A 154 4.57 2.41 16.12
N ILE A 155 5.48 1.43 16.00
CA ILE A 155 6.73 1.42 16.77
C ILE A 155 7.68 2.58 16.46
N ALA A 156 7.47 3.28 15.33
CA ALA A 156 8.24 4.47 14.98
C ALA A 156 7.59 5.76 15.49
N MET A 157 6.36 5.72 15.99
CA MET A 157 5.59 6.90 16.40
C MET A 157 6.10 7.55 17.69
N PRO A 158 6.53 6.81 18.74
CA PRO A 158 7.03 7.41 19.97
C PRO A 158 8.20 8.37 19.78
N ASP A 159 9.09 8.06 18.83
CA ASP A 159 10.26 8.90 18.51
C ASP A 159 9.95 9.98 17.45
N PHE A 160 8.78 9.92 16.84
CA PHE A 160 8.42 10.77 15.71
C PHE A 160 7.42 11.86 16.05
N LEU A 161 6.37 11.54 16.79
CA LEU A 161 5.28 12.48 17.09
C LEU A 161 5.70 13.49 18.15
N ASP A 162 5.26 14.73 17.95
CA ASP A 162 5.31 15.75 19.00
C ASP A 162 4.00 15.77 19.83
N ALA A 163 3.90 16.71 20.78
CA ALA A 163 2.73 16.81 21.65
C ALA A 163 1.42 17.20 20.94
N ASN A 164 1.49 17.75 19.71
CA ASN A 164 0.32 18.13 18.93
C ASN A 164 -0.12 17.05 17.96
N GLY A 165 0.77 16.11 17.63
CA GLY A 165 0.49 14.96 16.78
C GLY A 165 -0.30 13.89 17.51
N GLY A 166 -0.77 12.89 16.76
CA GLY A 166 -1.49 11.75 17.33
C GLY A 166 -1.52 10.57 16.38
N TYR A 167 -1.57 9.38 16.96
CA TYR A 167 -1.70 8.13 16.20
C TYR A 167 -2.83 7.29 16.76
N GLU A 168 -3.74 6.90 15.88
CA GLU A 168 -4.82 5.97 16.15
C GLU A 168 -4.65 4.76 15.24
N GLY A 169 -4.38 3.59 15.81
CA GLY A 169 -4.30 2.34 15.06
C GLY A 169 -5.49 1.45 15.36
N PHE A 170 -6.11 0.85 14.36
CA PHE A 170 -7.04 -0.23 14.60
C PHE A 170 -6.76 -1.46 13.74
N ASP A 171 -7.08 -2.63 14.26
CA ASP A 171 -6.97 -3.90 13.56
C ASP A 171 -8.07 -4.86 14.02
N ILE A 172 -8.32 -5.89 13.22
CA ILE A 172 -9.30 -6.94 13.49
C ILE A 172 -8.71 -8.16 14.23
N VAL A 173 -7.39 -8.16 14.46
CA VAL A 173 -6.65 -9.26 15.11
C VAL A 173 -6.38 -8.91 16.57
N PRO A 174 -7.06 -9.56 17.54
CA PRO A 174 -6.97 -9.20 18.95
C PRO A 174 -5.54 -9.27 19.50
N GLU A 175 -4.79 -10.30 19.13
CA GLU A 175 -3.42 -10.51 19.63
C GLU A 175 -2.46 -9.39 19.23
N GLY A 176 -2.65 -8.81 18.03
CA GLY A 176 -1.86 -7.66 17.57
C GLY A 176 -2.16 -6.40 18.36
N ILE A 177 -3.45 -6.09 18.56
CA ILE A 177 -3.90 -4.92 19.31
C ILE A 177 -3.48 -5.00 20.78
N GLU A 178 -3.64 -6.17 21.40
CA GLU A 178 -3.22 -6.37 22.78
C GLU A 178 -1.71 -6.14 22.96
N TRP A 179 -0.91 -6.68 22.04
CA TRP A 179 0.53 -6.44 22.05
C TRP A 179 0.85 -4.95 21.89
N CYS A 180 0.23 -4.24 20.96
CA CYS A 180 0.45 -2.81 20.73
C CYS A 180 0.13 -1.99 21.99
N LYS A 181 -1.02 -2.23 22.63
CA LYS A 181 -1.42 -1.53 23.86
C LYS A 181 -0.43 -1.72 25.01
N GLN A 182 0.19 -2.89 25.10
CA GLN A 182 1.12 -3.19 26.19
C GLN A 182 2.54 -2.67 25.94
N HIS A 183 2.96 -2.48 24.70
CA HIS A 183 4.36 -2.26 24.36
C HIS A 183 4.64 -0.96 23.61
N ILE A 184 3.63 -0.33 23.02
CA ILE A 184 3.83 0.90 22.26
C ILE A 184 3.17 2.05 23.01
N VAL A 185 3.98 2.79 23.78
CA VAL A 185 3.53 3.94 24.55
C VAL A 185 4.34 5.15 24.10
N GLY A 186 3.68 6.24 23.77
CA GLY A 186 4.32 7.51 23.44
C GLY A 186 4.55 8.37 24.67
N PRO A 187 5.49 9.33 24.62
CA PRO A 187 5.76 10.24 25.73
C PRO A 187 4.63 11.21 26.02
N HIS A 188 3.63 11.33 25.16
CA HIS A 188 2.54 12.33 25.21
C HIS A 188 1.16 11.72 25.32
N ASP A 189 1.02 10.41 25.61
CA ASP A 189 -0.27 9.68 25.65
C ASP A 189 -1.12 9.86 24.39
N ASN A 190 -0.48 10.07 23.24
CA ASN A 190 -1.12 10.40 21.96
C ASN A 190 -1.07 9.23 20.96
N ILE A 191 -0.83 8.02 21.44
CA ILE A 191 -0.79 6.78 20.64
C ILE A 191 -1.81 5.79 21.20
N ASN A 192 -2.83 5.47 20.40
CA ASN A 192 -3.94 4.61 20.84
C ASN A 192 -4.18 3.47 19.85
N PHE A 193 -4.79 2.38 20.37
CA PHE A 193 -5.13 1.20 19.59
C PHE A 193 -6.53 0.71 19.89
N THR A 194 -7.29 0.38 18.84
CA THR A 194 -8.67 -0.10 18.93
C THR A 194 -8.82 -1.46 18.25
N LEU A 195 -9.47 -2.41 18.92
CA LEU A 195 -9.87 -3.66 18.29
C LEU A 195 -11.18 -3.44 17.52
N ALA A 196 -11.17 -3.73 16.22
CA ALA A 196 -12.36 -3.69 15.39
C ALA A 196 -12.96 -5.10 15.25
N ASP A 197 -14.22 -5.25 15.66
CA ASP A 197 -14.94 -6.54 15.55
C ASP A 197 -15.53 -6.71 14.15
N VAL A 198 -14.65 -6.81 13.15
CA VAL A 198 -15.00 -6.94 11.74
C VAL A 198 -14.64 -8.31 11.23
N TYR A 199 -15.58 -8.94 10.51
CA TYR A 199 -15.36 -10.22 9.87
C TYR A 199 -14.33 -10.15 8.74
N ASN A 200 -13.41 -11.08 8.74
CA ASN A 200 -12.57 -11.39 7.60
C ASN A 200 -12.25 -12.88 7.62
N LYS A 201 -12.47 -13.56 6.52
CA LYS A 201 -12.32 -15.02 6.43
C LYS A 201 -10.92 -15.50 6.79
N GLU A 202 -9.90 -14.71 6.46
CA GLU A 202 -8.50 -15.05 6.72
C GLU A 202 -8.03 -14.60 8.12
N TYR A 203 -8.37 -13.37 8.53
CA TYR A 203 -7.79 -12.74 9.73
C TYR A 203 -8.71 -12.78 10.96
N ASN A 204 -10.02 -12.61 10.79
CA ASN A 204 -11.00 -12.67 11.89
C ASN A 204 -12.31 -13.36 11.47
N PRO A 205 -12.33 -14.69 11.33
CA PRO A 205 -13.53 -15.42 10.91
C PRO A 205 -14.66 -15.42 11.96
N LYS A 206 -14.42 -14.86 13.14
CA LYS A 206 -15.42 -14.71 14.22
C LYS A 206 -15.94 -13.30 14.37
N GLY A 207 -15.48 -12.35 13.57
CA GLY A 207 -15.94 -10.96 13.60
C GLY A 207 -17.45 -10.89 13.36
N SER A 208 -18.13 -10.05 14.14
CA SER A 208 -19.60 -9.96 14.13
C SER A 208 -20.13 -9.00 13.05
N ARG A 209 -19.33 -8.04 12.59
CA ARG A 209 -19.72 -7.02 11.60
C ARG A 209 -19.12 -7.33 10.24
N GLN A 210 -19.88 -7.13 9.18
CA GLN A 210 -19.32 -7.16 7.82
C GLN A 210 -18.49 -5.90 7.57
N PRO A 211 -17.38 -5.98 6.79
CA PRO A 211 -16.59 -4.80 6.47
C PRO A 211 -17.41 -3.72 5.75
N ALA A 212 -18.33 -4.12 4.86
CA ALA A 212 -19.23 -3.22 4.14
C ALA A 212 -20.17 -2.39 5.06
N ASP A 213 -20.42 -2.84 6.29
CA ASP A 213 -21.29 -2.19 7.26
C ASP A 213 -20.50 -1.50 8.40
N TYR A 214 -19.16 -1.60 8.37
CA TYR A 214 -18.36 -1.08 9.46
C TYR A 214 -18.22 0.44 9.36
N GLN A 215 -18.58 1.13 10.45
CA GLN A 215 -18.32 2.55 10.64
C GLN A 215 -17.08 2.71 11.53
N PHE A 216 -16.13 3.53 11.12
CA PHE A 216 -14.96 3.81 11.93
C PHE A 216 -15.35 4.57 13.19
N PRO A 217 -14.84 4.19 14.38
CA PRO A 217 -15.21 4.78 15.66
C PRO A 217 -14.54 6.13 15.91
N TYR A 218 -14.51 6.99 14.90
CA TYR A 218 -13.88 8.29 14.92
C TYR A 218 -14.82 9.35 14.37
N GLU A 219 -14.65 10.58 14.88
CA GLU A 219 -15.38 11.76 14.41
C GLU A 219 -15.01 12.13 12.98
N ASP A 220 -15.89 12.89 12.33
CA ASP A 220 -15.61 13.48 11.02
C ASP A 220 -14.42 14.43 11.12
N GLU A 221 -13.60 14.48 10.07
CA GLU A 221 -12.48 15.42 9.96
C GLU A 221 -11.48 15.37 11.14
N ALA A 222 -11.27 14.19 11.71
CA ALA A 222 -10.38 14.00 12.85
C ALA A 222 -8.88 13.87 12.46
N PHE A 223 -8.56 13.45 11.21
CA PHE A 223 -7.23 13.05 10.82
C PHE A 223 -6.67 13.84 9.64
N ASP A 224 -5.36 14.08 9.68
CA ASP A 224 -4.62 14.69 8.58
C ASP A 224 -4.22 13.65 7.54
N VAL A 225 -3.91 12.41 7.99
CA VAL A 225 -3.53 11.31 7.11
C VAL A 225 -4.16 10.00 7.58
N ALA A 226 -4.72 9.24 6.65
CA ALA A 226 -5.13 7.85 6.86
C ALA A 226 -4.22 6.91 6.06
N VAL A 227 -3.66 5.90 6.73
CA VAL A 227 -2.71 4.93 6.17
C VAL A 227 -3.34 3.55 6.15
N LEU A 228 -3.23 2.83 5.02
CA LEU A 228 -3.75 1.47 4.84
C LEU A 228 -2.71 0.61 4.11
N LEU A 229 -1.88 -0.07 4.86
CA LEU A 229 -0.82 -0.89 4.27
C LEU A 229 -1.19 -2.37 4.27
N SER A 230 -1.32 -2.95 3.08
CA SER A 230 -1.74 -4.33 2.85
C SER A 230 -3.15 -4.66 3.40
N VAL A 231 -4.04 -3.67 3.46
CA VAL A 231 -5.44 -3.87 3.86
C VAL A 231 -6.31 -4.14 2.64
N PHE A 232 -6.33 -3.23 1.69
CA PHE A 232 -7.17 -3.34 0.49
C PHE A 232 -6.80 -4.52 -0.41
N THR A 233 -5.57 -5.01 -0.33
CA THR A 233 -5.15 -6.25 -1.00
C THR A 233 -5.82 -7.52 -0.46
N HIS A 234 -6.63 -7.40 0.61
CA HIS A 234 -7.36 -8.48 1.28
C HIS A 234 -8.86 -8.19 1.45
N MET A 235 -9.39 -7.17 0.77
CA MET A 235 -10.79 -6.75 0.86
C MET A 235 -11.49 -6.86 -0.49
N LEU A 236 -12.77 -7.19 -0.50
CA LEU A 236 -13.59 -7.22 -1.71
C LEU A 236 -13.97 -5.78 -2.14
N PRO A 237 -14.37 -5.56 -3.41
CA PRO A 237 -14.70 -4.23 -3.92
C PRO A 237 -15.72 -3.45 -3.09
N ILE A 238 -16.76 -4.12 -2.63
CA ILE A 238 -17.81 -3.51 -1.79
C ILE A 238 -17.26 -3.00 -0.46
N ASP A 239 -16.31 -3.76 0.11
CA ASP A 239 -15.66 -3.41 1.38
C ASP A 239 -14.71 -2.24 1.20
N VAL A 240 -13.96 -2.23 0.07
CA VAL A 240 -13.07 -1.12 -0.29
C VAL A 240 -13.87 0.17 -0.51
N ASP A 241 -14.98 0.10 -1.23
CA ASP A 241 -15.87 1.24 -1.45
C ASP A 241 -16.36 1.83 -0.10
N ARG A 242 -16.80 0.98 0.83
CA ARG A 242 -17.20 1.41 2.17
C ARG A 242 -16.05 2.06 2.94
N TYR A 243 -14.89 1.43 2.96
CA TYR A 243 -13.73 1.93 3.71
C TYR A 243 -13.21 3.25 3.13
N VAL A 244 -13.17 3.42 1.82
CA VAL A 244 -12.80 4.69 1.18
C VAL A 244 -13.79 5.79 1.58
N GLY A 245 -15.09 5.50 1.67
CA GLY A 245 -16.10 6.43 2.17
C GLY A 245 -15.86 6.83 3.63
N GLU A 246 -15.57 5.88 4.51
CA GLU A 246 -15.24 6.15 5.92
C GLU A 246 -13.93 6.94 6.06
N ILE A 247 -12.91 6.59 5.27
CA ILE A 247 -11.64 7.34 5.24
C ILE A 247 -11.89 8.79 4.82
N SER A 248 -12.66 9.00 3.75
CA SER A 248 -13.03 10.36 3.33
C SER A 248 -13.78 11.12 4.43
N ARG A 249 -14.68 10.46 5.15
CA ARG A 249 -15.41 11.07 6.26
C ARG A 249 -14.48 11.54 7.38
N VAL A 250 -13.57 10.67 7.82
CA VAL A 250 -12.69 10.96 8.98
C VAL A 250 -11.48 11.83 8.65
N LEU A 251 -11.11 11.95 7.36
CA LEU A 251 -10.06 12.87 6.92
C LEU A 251 -10.55 14.32 7.00
N LYS A 252 -9.69 15.21 7.43
CA LYS A 252 -9.87 16.66 7.28
C LYS A 252 -9.87 17.05 5.81
N LYS A 253 -10.41 18.23 5.51
CA LYS A 253 -10.21 18.83 4.19
C LYS A 253 -8.71 18.94 3.90
N ASP A 254 -8.29 18.66 2.66
CA ASP A 254 -6.90 18.54 2.22
C ASP A 254 -6.10 17.41 2.91
N GLY A 255 -6.75 16.61 3.76
CA GLY A 255 -6.20 15.39 4.36
C GLY A 255 -5.94 14.31 3.31
N ARG A 256 -5.02 13.38 3.57
CA ARG A 256 -4.54 12.42 2.59
C ARG A 256 -4.78 10.98 3.01
N MET A 257 -5.31 10.19 2.10
CA MET A 257 -5.29 8.74 2.19
C MET A 257 -4.02 8.22 1.53
N CYS A 258 -3.28 7.34 2.19
CA CYS A 258 -2.12 6.62 1.66
C CYS A 258 -2.38 5.11 1.78
N ALA A 259 -2.70 4.46 0.67
CA ALA A 259 -3.11 3.06 0.68
C ALA A 259 -2.29 2.21 -0.28
N SER A 260 -2.01 0.95 0.10
CA SER A 260 -1.31 0.03 -0.78
C SER A 260 -2.26 -0.95 -1.47
N TYR A 261 -1.93 -1.27 -2.73
CA TYR A 261 -2.71 -2.10 -3.64
C TYR A 261 -1.83 -3.03 -4.48
N TYR A 262 -2.49 -3.92 -5.21
CA TYR A 262 -2.00 -4.51 -6.44
C TYR A 262 -2.84 -3.93 -7.58
N ILE A 263 -2.24 -3.09 -8.44
CA ILE A 263 -2.97 -2.40 -9.51
C ILE A 263 -2.72 -3.10 -10.85
N ILE A 264 -3.81 -3.52 -11.48
CA ILE A 264 -3.78 -4.12 -12.80
C ILE A 264 -3.68 -3.02 -13.85
N THR A 265 -2.59 -3.08 -14.60
CA THR A 265 -2.31 -2.26 -15.78
C THR A 265 -1.88 -3.19 -16.92
N PRO A 266 -1.85 -2.74 -18.18
CA PRO A 266 -1.32 -3.54 -19.27
C PRO A 266 0.12 -4.03 -19.01
N GLU A 267 0.97 -3.18 -18.41
CA GLU A 267 2.34 -3.54 -18.02
C GLU A 267 2.36 -4.63 -16.94
N SER A 268 1.60 -4.44 -15.84
CA SER A 268 1.58 -5.43 -14.75
C SER A 268 1.06 -6.79 -15.22
N LEU A 269 0.06 -6.83 -16.09
CA LEU A 269 -0.44 -8.06 -16.72
C LEU A 269 0.64 -8.74 -17.55
N GLN A 270 1.34 -7.99 -18.40
CA GLN A 270 2.42 -8.53 -19.22
C GLN A 270 3.53 -9.15 -18.37
N LEU A 271 4.00 -8.44 -17.35
CA LEU A 271 5.06 -8.91 -16.44
C LEU A 271 4.60 -10.13 -15.62
N MET A 272 3.38 -10.11 -15.12
CA MET A 272 2.77 -11.22 -14.37
C MET A 272 2.66 -12.47 -15.25
N ASN A 273 2.16 -12.35 -16.49
CA ASN A 273 2.05 -13.45 -17.44
C ASN A 273 3.43 -13.99 -17.87
N ALA A 274 4.46 -13.16 -17.86
CA ALA A 274 5.85 -13.59 -18.07
C ALA A 274 6.48 -14.29 -16.85
N GLY A 275 5.72 -14.46 -15.75
CA GLY A 275 6.19 -15.15 -14.54
C GLY A 275 7.23 -14.36 -13.73
N ARG A 276 7.34 -13.04 -13.91
CA ARG A 276 8.37 -12.21 -13.26
C ARG A 276 8.00 -11.77 -11.85
N GLY A 277 6.69 -11.75 -11.53
CA GLY A 277 6.18 -11.26 -10.24
C GLY A 277 6.33 -12.27 -9.11
N PHE A 278 6.05 -11.81 -7.89
CA PHE A 278 5.86 -12.68 -6.73
C PHE A 278 4.38 -12.84 -6.33
N MET A 279 3.47 -12.03 -6.94
CA MET A 279 2.02 -12.19 -6.83
C MET A 279 1.42 -12.45 -8.21
N PHE A 280 0.45 -13.38 -8.27
CA PHE A 280 -0.19 -13.81 -9.50
C PHE A 280 -1.71 -13.84 -9.31
N PHE A 281 -2.42 -13.12 -10.16
CA PHE A 281 -3.87 -13.04 -10.15
C PHE A 281 -4.41 -13.74 -11.39
N LYS A 282 -5.14 -14.84 -11.21
CA LYS A 282 -5.57 -15.73 -12.29
C LYS A 282 -7.02 -15.54 -12.69
N HIS A 283 -7.83 -14.99 -11.80
CA HIS A 283 -9.28 -14.91 -11.98
C HIS A 283 -9.71 -13.46 -12.07
N ASN A 284 -10.06 -13.04 -13.29
CA ASN A 284 -10.63 -11.73 -13.57
C ASN A 284 -12.14 -11.76 -13.30
N LEU A 285 -12.63 -10.87 -12.45
CA LEU A 285 -14.03 -10.72 -12.05
C LEU A 285 -14.63 -9.36 -12.50
N GLY A 286 -14.03 -8.74 -13.49
CA GLY A 286 -14.44 -7.44 -14.03
C GLY A 286 -13.66 -6.28 -13.41
N SER A 287 -14.08 -5.78 -12.26
CA SER A 287 -13.44 -4.64 -11.57
C SER A 287 -12.18 -5.02 -10.78
N HIS A 288 -11.96 -6.30 -10.54
CA HIS A 288 -10.87 -6.82 -9.72
C HIS A 288 -10.44 -8.21 -10.13
N TRP A 289 -9.26 -8.60 -9.66
CA TRP A 289 -8.67 -9.90 -9.89
C TRP A 289 -8.36 -10.57 -8.57
N ILE A 290 -8.52 -11.89 -8.48
CA ILE A 290 -8.22 -12.64 -7.26
C ILE A 290 -7.17 -13.72 -7.51
N HIS A 291 -6.37 -13.96 -6.47
CA HIS A 291 -5.35 -15.00 -6.46
C HIS A 291 -5.96 -16.40 -6.37
N SER A 292 -7.02 -16.56 -5.59
CA SER A 292 -7.66 -17.85 -5.28
C SER A 292 -9.18 -17.74 -5.20
N ASN A 293 -9.90 -18.61 -5.92
CA ASN A 293 -11.36 -18.71 -5.83
C ASN A 293 -11.85 -19.29 -4.49
N LYS A 294 -11.01 -20.03 -3.74
CA LYS A 294 -11.39 -20.63 -2.46
C LYS A 294 -11.38 -19.62 -1.33
N VAL A 295 -10.41 -18.72 -1.34
CA VAL A 295 -10.25 -17.65 -0.35
C VAL A 295 -9.80 -16.41 -1.12
N PRO A 296 -10.74 -15.60 -1.63
CA PRO A 296 -10.41 -14.39 -2.39
C PRO A 296 -9.52 -13.43 -1.62
N GLU A 297 -9.76 -13.29 -0.32
CA GLU A 297 -9.04 -12.39 0.59
C GLU A 297 -7.55 -12.72 0.78
N LEU A 298 -7.04 -13.84 0.22
CA LEU A 298 -5.59 -14.10 0.20
C LEU A 298 -4.82 -13.13 -0.69
N GLY A 299 -5.47 -12.52 -1.68
CA GLY A 299 -4.86 -11.51 -2.53
C GLY A 299 -5.84 -11.02 -3.59
N ILE A 300 -6.07 -9.73 -3.60
CA ILE A 300 -6.96 -9.03 -4.52
C ILE A 300 -6.19 -7.92 -5.20
N ALA A 301 -6.31 -7.83 -6.53
CA ALA A 301 -5.80 -6.74 -7.34
C ALA A 301 -6.97 -6.00 -8.00
N TYR A 302 -6.80 -4.71 -8.23
CA TYR A 302 -7.83 -3.84 -8.76
C TYR A 302 -7.43 -3.22 -10.08
N ASP A 303 -8.40 -3.02 -10.98
CA ASP A 303 -8.18 -2.19 -12.15
C ASP A 303 -8.04 -0.71 -11.73
N GLU A 304 -7.09 0.00 -12.32
CA GLU A 304 -6.85 1.42 -12.02
C GLU A 304 -8.12 2.27 -12.18
N SER A 305 -8.89 2.02 -13.24
CA SER A 305 -10.13 2.74 -13.52
C SER A 305 -11.19 2.57 -12.43
N TYR A 306 -11.26 1.37 -11.84
CA TYR A 306 -12.17 1.10 -10.74
C TYR A 306 -11.79 1.91 -9.49
N LEU A 307 -10.50 1.97 -9.15
CA LEU A 307 -10.02 2.76 -8.00
C LEU A 307 -10.30 4.26 -8.19
N ARG A 308 -10.06 4.79 -9.39
CA ARG A 308 -10.39 6.18 -9.73
C ARG A 308 -11.87 6.48 -9.51
N GLY A 309 -12.75 5.59 -9.97
CA GLY A 309 -14.20 5.74 -9.80
C GLY A 309 -14.62 5.79 -8.33
N ILE A 310 -14.04 4.95 -7.47
CA ILE A 310 -14.31 4.96 -6.03
C ILE A 310 -13.82 6.27 -5.39
N TYR A 311 -12.61 6.72 -5.70
CA TYR A 311 -12.08 7.95 -5.13
C TYR A 311 -12.90 9.17 -5.50
N SER A 312 -13.22 9.33 -6.77
CA SER A 312 -14.10 10.40 -7.23
C SER A 312 -15.48 10.36 -6.57
N LYS A 313 -16.07 9.15 -6.43
CA LYS A 313 -17.36 8.95 -5.75
C LYS A 313 -17.37 9.48 -4.32
N HIS A 314 -16.27 9.33 -3.61
CA HIS A 314 -16.14 9.71 -2.20
C HIS A 314 -15.43 11.05 -1.97
N GLY A 315 -15.29 11.89 -3.00
CA GLY A 315 -14.71 13.24 -2.86
C GLY A 315 -13.21 13.25 -2.59
N LEU A 316 -12.50 12.21 -3.05
CA LEU A 316 -11.04 12.17 -3.07
C LEU A 316 -10.53 12.58 -4.45
N SER A 317 -9.27 13.07 -4.52
CA SER A 317 -8.66 13.52 -5.77
C SER A 317 -8.61 12.43 -6.85
N ASP A 318 -8.96 12.81 -8.09
CA ASP A 318 -8.83 12.00 -9.29
C ASP A 318 -8.16 12.84 -10.40
N PRO A 319 -7.03 12.43 -10.97
CA PRO A 319 -6.29 11.21 -10.62
C PRO A 319 -5.57 11.31 -9.28
N PRO A 320 -5.48 10.21 -8.52
CA PRO A 320 -4.61 10.13 -7.36
C PRO A 320 -3.13 10.03 -7.80
N ASP A 321 -2.20 10.29 -6.88
CA ASP A 321 -0.79 9.98 -7.11
C ASP A 321 -0.56 8.47 -6.94
N ILE A 322 -0.06 7.80 -8.00
CA ILE A 322 0.22 6.35 -7.98
C ILE A 322 1.73 6.12 -8.04
N TYR A 323 2.25 5.43 -7.06
CA TYR A 323 3.64 4.99 -6.96
C TYR A 323 3.69 3.48 -7.16
N PHE A 324 4.07 3.04 -8.36
CA PHE A 324 4.06 1.62 -8.69
C PHE A 324 5.09 0.81 -7.90
N GLY A 325 4.65 -0.37 -7.45
CA GLY A 325 5.44 -1.36 -6.73
C GLY A 325 6.08 -2.41 -7.64
N ARG A 326 6.78 -3.36 -7.00
CA ARG A 326 7.54 -4.41 -7.71
C ARG A 326 6.82 -5.76 -7.74
N TRP A 327 5.61 -5.88 -7.23
CA TRP A 327 4.88 -7.12 -7.06
C TRP A 327 4.73 -7.94 -8.36
N CYS A 328 4.56 -7.29 -9.50
CA CYS A 328 4.42 -7.92 -10.81
C CYS A 328 5.76 -8.23 -11.50
N GLY A 329 6.89 -7.82 -10.89
CA GLY A 329 8.24 -8.02 -11.44
C GLY A 329 8.82 -6.79 -12.13
N ARG A 330 8.33 -5.58 -11.83
CA ARG A 330 8.99 -4.33 -12.22
C ARG A 330 10.39 -4.26 -11.63
N PRO A 331 11.39 -3.79 -12.39
CA PRO A 331 12.77 -3.70 -11.93
C PRO A 331 12.95 -2.63 -10.83
N THR A 332 12.10 -1.60 -10.84
CA THR A 332 12.08 -0.49 -9.87
C THR A 332 10.67 -0.27 -9.35
N GLY A 333 10.55 0.26 -8.15
CA GLY A 333 9.28 0.60 -7.53
C GLY A 333 9.50 1.15 -6.14
N LEU A 334 8.53 1.90 -5.62
CA LEU A 334 8.61 2.51 -4.29
C LEU A 334 8.70 1.44 -3.20
N ASP A 335 7.82 0.41 -3.30
CA ASP A 335 7.74 -0.70 -2.35
C ASP A 335 7.46 -2.02 -3.10
N ALA A 336 7.12 -3.06 -2.36
CA ALA A 336 6.64 -4.33 -2.88
C ALA A 336 5.27 -4.16 -3.57
N GLN A 337 4.33 -3.48 -2.93
CA GLN A 337 2.99 -3.15 -3.43
C GLN A 337 2.98 -1.77 -4.09
N ASP A 338 1.96 -1.49 -4.91
CA ASP A 338 1.68 -0.16 -5.43
C ASP A 338 1.15 0.71 -4.29
N VAL A 339 1.57 1.95 -4.20
CA VAL A 339 1.09 2.92 -3.20
C VAL A 339 0.31 4.00 -3.91
N VAL A 340 -0.89 4.27 -3.41
CA VAL A 340 -1.78 5.31 -3.93
C VAL A 340 -1.99 6.36 -2.86
N VAL A 341 -1.83 7.63 -3.24
CA VAL A 341 -2.12 8.78 -2.38
C VAL A 341 -3.22 9.60 -3.02
N ALA A 342 -4.32 9.79 -2.29
CA ALA A 342 -5.44 10.60 -2.69
C ALA A 342 -5.75 11.66 -1.62
N THR A 343 -6.10 12.87 -2.05
CA THR A 343 -6.37 14.01 -1.16
C THR A 343 -7.88 14.24 -1.07
N LYS A 344 -8.43 14.48 0.13
CA LYS A 344 -9.82 14.90 0.32
C LYS A 344 -10.02 16.32 -0.22
N LEU A 345 -11.03 16.50 -1.08
CA LEU A 345 -11.34 17.75 -1.77
C LEU A 345 -12.21 18.69 -0.94
#